data_3c1d269a2adde3fc4cef16c4c93bbbac
#
_entry.id   3c1d269a2adde3fc4cef16c4c93bbbac
#
_cell.length_a   1.000
_cell.length_b   1.000
_cell.length_c   1.000
_cell.angle_alpha   90.00
_cell.angle_beta   90.00
_cell.angle_gamma   90.00
#
_symmetry.space_group_name_H-M   'P 1'
#
loop_
_entity.id
_entity.type
_entity.pdbx_description
1 polymer ?
#
loop_
_entity_poly.entity_id
_entity_poly.type
_entity_poly.pdbx_seq_one_letter_code
_entity_poly.pdbx_strand_id
1 'polypeptide(L)'
;MALFPVILSGGSGSRLWPLSREHYPKPLLPLVSEQTLLQETACRLDPIEGLGDAVYVCNEEHRFLVAEQVAQLGRSPSTIILEPEGRNTAPALTLAALYMVQQDPDATMVVMPADHVMQQPRQFIEAVERGAVLAQDGALVTFGVIPVTAETGYGYIKRGEGVADGAAFTVARFVEKPDQQRAEQYVADGGYYWNSGIFLMRADRWLDEIKLYSPDILTACRKALDQGSEDSDFFRVNPTAFLACPGDSIDYAVMEKTDRAMVVPIDAGWSDVGAWSALWNVCPHDSDGNVIQGDVIAEDTHDALLLAQHRCLATVGLDNVIVVETSDAVLVASKDKAQDVKEIVSRLKAQRREECKTHRQVYRPWGSYEGIDSGARFQVKRLSVKPGAQLSLQMHHHRAEHWVVVKGTARVTCGDQVFNLHENESTYIPMGERHRLENPGNIPLEVIEIQSGSYLGEDDIVRFEDVYDRVQHS
;
A
#
# COMPACT_ATOMS: atom_id res chain seq x y z
N MET A 1 17.69 -6.14 23.15
CA MET A 1 17.76 -6.22 21.68
C MET A 1 16.64 -5.37 21.11
N ALA A 2 16.95 -4.40 20.28
CA ALA A 2 15.92 -3.62 19.62
C ALA A 2 15.48 -4.34 18.34
N LEU A 3 14.18 -4.62 18.21
CA LEU A 3 13.55 -5.09 16.99
C LEU A 3 12.99 -3.87 16.25
N PHE A 4 13.24 -3.79 14.96
CA PHE A 4 12.78 -2.69 14.12
C PHE A 4 11.82 -3.21 13.05
N PRO A 5 10.57 -2.72 13.00
CA PRO A 5 9.68 -3.02 11.90
C PRO A 5 10.20 -2.41 10.60
N VAL A 6 10.30 -3.21 9.55
CA VAL A 6 10.55 -2.76 8.17
C VAL A 6 9.33 -3.11 7.35
N ILE A 7 8.58 -2.12 6.90
CA ILE A 7 7.30 -2.30 6.23
C ILE A 7 7.46 -1.99 4.76
N LEU A 8 7.31 -3.02 3.92
CA LEU A 8 7.43 -2.92 2.47
C LEU A 8 6.05 -2.66 1.86
N SER A 9 5.79 -1.41 1.45
CA SER A 9 4.52 -0.99 0.87
C SER A 9 4.63 -0.92 -0.66
N GLY A 10 4.66 -2.09 -1.29
CA GLY A 10 4.76 -2.26 -2.74
C GLY A 10 3.58 -3.02 -3.34
N GLY A 11 3.49 -3.03 -4.67
CA GLY A 11 2.48 -3.77 -5.42
C GLY A 11 1.14 -3.03 -5.57
N SER A 12 0.54 -3.09 -6.76
CA SER A 12 -0.73 -2.39 -7.07
C SER A 12 -1.98 -3.13 -6.59
N GLY A 13 -1.89 -4.44 -6.30
CA GLY A 13 -3.04 -5.25 -5.88
C GLY A 13 -4.16 -5.32 -6.92
N SER A 14 -3.85 -5.35 -8.21
CA SER A 14 -4.80 -5.20 -9.34
C SER A 14 -5.98 -6.18 -9.33
N ARG A 15 -5.88 -7.32 -8.62
CA ARG A 15 -6.98 -8.29 -8.48
C ARG A 15 -8.09 -7.84 -7.54
N LEU A 16 -7.85 -6.77 -6.77
CA LEU A 16 -8.85 -6.13 -5.90
C LEU A 16 -9.46 -4.86 -6.54
N TRP A 17 -9.29 -4.72 -7.87
CA TRP A 17 -10.08 -3.73 -8.60
C TRP A 17 -11.58 -4.03 -8.41
N PRO A 18 -12.46 -3.03 -8.19
CA PRO A 18 -12.25 -1.61 -8.35
C PRO A 18 -11.78 -0.85 -7.10
N LEU A 19 -11.55 -1.50 -5.95
CA LEU A 19 -11.03 -0.80 -4.77
C LEU A 19 -9.55 -0.46 -4.92
N SER A 20 -8.72 -1.39 -5.40
CA SER A 20 -7.31 -1.09 -5.66
C SER A 20 -7.14 -0.35 -6.99
N ARG A 21 -6.30 0.66 -7.00
CA ARG A 21 -5.93 1.46 -8.16
C ARG A 21 -4.41 1.66 -8.17
N GLU A 22 -3.87 2.10 -9.29
CA GLU A 22 -2.43 2.35 -9.43
C GLU A 22 -1.93 3.39 -8.40
N HIS A 23 -2.68 4.50 -8.23
CA HIS A 23 -2.37 5.54 -7.24
C HIS A 23 -3.03 5.33 -5.88
N TYR A 24 -3.77 4.25 -5.66
CA TYR A 24 -4.35 3.86 -4.38
C TYR A 24 -4.28 2.33 -4.23
N PRO A 25 -3.06 1.80 -4.00
CA PRO A 25 -2.81 0.37 -4.01
C PRO A 25 -3.36 -0.34 -2.78
N LYS A 26 -3.42 -1.66 -2.84
CA LYS A 26 -3.96 -2.57 -1.83
C LYS A 26 -3.52 -2.26 -0.39
N PRO A 27 -2.24 -1.97 -0.06
CA PRO A 27 -1.84 -1.68 1.31
C PRO A 27 -2.61 -0.54 1.98
N LEU A 28 -3.09 0.40 1.18
CA LEU A 28 -3.78 1.61 1.65
C LEU A 28 -5.30 1.44 1.81
N LEU A 29 -5.83 0.22 1.58
CA LEU A 29 -7.25 -0.09 1.64
C LEU A 29 -7.67 -0.64 3.01
N PRO A 30 -8.79 -0.18 3.59
CA PRO A 30 -9.42 -0.77 4.77
C PRO A 30 -10.30 -1.96 4.35
N LEU A 31 -9.71 -3.17 4.25
CA LEU A 31 -10.39 -4.34 3.69
C LEU A 31 -11.06 -5.23 4.75
N VAL A 32 -10.46 -5.34 5.93
CA VAL A 32 -10.90 -6.27 6.98
C VAL A 32 -11.32 -5.57 8.27
N SER A 33 -10.97 -4.31 8.43
CA SER A 33 -11.32 -3.45 9.57
C SER A 33 -11.46 -2.00 9.11
N GLU A 34 -11.66 -1.06 10.05
CA GLU A 34 -11.63 0.38 9.76
C GLU A 34 -10.22 0.91 9.47
N GLN A 35 -9.18 0.17 9.88
CA GLN A 35 -7.80 0.49 9.57
C GLN A 35 -7.40 -0.09 8.21
N THR A 36 -6.50 0.60 7.52
CA THR A 36 -5.91 0.09 6.28
C THR A 36 -4.93 -1.05 6.59
N LEU A 37 -4.64 -1.90 5.60
CA LEU A 37 -3.69 -3.00 5.78
C LEU A 37 -2.30 -2.50 6.20
N LEU A 38 -1.87 -1.33 5.69
CA LEU A 38 -0.65 -0.65 6.12
C LEU A 38 -0.71 -0.31 7.61
N GLN A 39 -1.81 0.27 8.07
CA GLN A 39 -2.01 0.64 9.49
C GLN A 39 -2.06 -0.59 10.39
N GLU A 40 -2.77 -1.64 10.01
CA GLU A 40 -2.77 -2.91 10.73
C GLU A 40 -1.36 -3.52 10.82
N THR A 41 -0.60 -3.47 9.73
CA THR A 41 0.79 -3.96 9.70
C THR A 41 1.69 -3.12 10.60
N ALA A 42 1.52 -1.79 10.60
CA ALA A 42 2.29 -0.88 11.46
C ALA A 42 2.05 -1.13 12.95
N CYS A 43 0.83 -1.53 13.33
CA CYS A 43 0.47 -1.82 14.72
C CYS A 43 0.73 -3.27 15.14
N ARG A 44 1.07 -4.15 14.20
CA ARG A 44 1.12 -5.61 14.42
C ARG A 44 2.11 -6.05 15.49
N LEU A 45 3.21 -5.34 15.65
CA LEU A 45 4.27 -5.66 16.61
C LEU A 45 4.20 -4.87 17.91
N ASP A 46 3.19 -4.02 18.12
CA ASP A 46 3.06 -3.16 19.30
C ASP A 46 3.18 -3.87 20.67
N PRO A 47 2.71 -5.12 20.81
CA PRO A 47 2.86 -5.83 22.08
C PRO A 47 4.31 -6.19 22.44
N ILE A 48 5.28 -6.07 21.52
CA ILE A 48 6.69 -6.39 21.77
C ILE A 48 7.35 -5.23 22.50
N GLU A 49 7.90 -5.50 23.70
CA GLU A 49 8.62 -4.50 24.48
C GLU A 49 9.95 -4.12 23.83
N GLY A 50 10.28 -2.83 23.83
CA GLY A 50 11.53 -2.33 23.27
C GLY A 50 11.58 -2.32 21.74
N LEU A 51 10.41 -2.25 21.07
CA LEU A 51 10.32 -2.08 19.63
C LEU A 51 10.88 -0.71 19.23
N GLY A 52 11.72 -0.67 18.20
CA GLY A 52 12.21 0.56 17.61
C GLY A 52 11.22 1.18 16.64
N ASP A 53 11.51 2.40 16.20
CA ASP A 53 10.67 3.09 15.20
C ASP A 53 10.68 2.37 13.85
N ALA A 54 9.53 2.33 13.20
CA ALA A 54 9.38 1.62 11.94
C ALA A 54 10.03 2.37 10.76
N VAL A 55 10.66 1.60 9.86
CA VAL A 55 11.10 2.06 8.55
C VAL A 55 10.09 1.59 7.50
N TYR A 56 9.62 2.52 6.68
CA TYR A 56 8.73 2.21 5.56
C TYR A 56 9.49 2.31 4.24
N VAL A 57 9.20 1.44 3.29
CA VAL A 57 9.70 1.53 1.92
C VAL A 57 8.49 1.54 1.00
N CYS A 58 8.35 2.58 0.19
CA CYS A 58 7.22 2.71 -0.74
C CYS A 58 7.61 3.41 -2.03
N ASN A 59 6.75 3.30 -3.05
CA ASN A 59 6.91 4.09 -4.26
C ASN A 59 6.70 5.58 -3.96
N GLU A 60 7.48 6.44 -4.62
CA GLU A 60 7.43 7.90 -4.44
C GLU A 60 6.04 8.49 -4.68
N GLU A 61 5.27 7.91 -5.60
CA GLU A 61 3.89 8.35 -5.89
C GLU A 61 2.94 8.16 -4.70
N HIS A 62 3.20 7.18 -3.83
CA HIS A 62 2.36 6.86 -2.68
C HIS A 62 2.79 7.56 -1.38
N ARG A 63 3.91 8.30 -1.37
CA ARG A 63 4.56 8.85 -0.16
C ARG A 63 3.62 9.60 0.78
N PHE A 64 2.77 10.46 0.23
CA PHE A 64 1.88 11.28 1.06
C PHE A 64 0.74 10.46 1.68
N LEU A 65 0.26 9.44 0.98
CA LEU A 65 -0.76 8.54 1.51
C LEU A 65 -0.19 7.67 2.64
N VAL A 66 1.02 7.15 2.44
CA VAL A 66 1.72 6.36 3.47
C VAL A 66 1.99 7.23 4.70
N ALA A 67 2.57 8.43 4.52
CA ALA A 67 2.85 9.35 5.62
C ALA A 67 1.57 9.75 6.37
N GLU A 68 0.47 10.03 5.66
CA GLU A 68 -0.80 10.39 6.27
C GLU A 68 -1.39 9.24 7.10
N GLN A 69 -1.39 8.02 6.56
CA GLN A 69 -1.93 6.86 7.28
C GLN A 69 -1.11 6.50 8.51
N VAL A 70 0.22 6.66 8.45
CA VAL A 70 1.09 6.49 9.63
C VAL A 70 0.85 7.59 10.66
N ALA A 71 0.72 8.85 10.24
CA ALA A 71 0.42 9.97 11.14
C ALA A 71 -0.95 9.83 11.84
N GLN A 72 -1.96 9.26 11.18
CA GLN A 72 -3.27 8.95 11.80
C GLN A 72 -3.17 7.98 12.98
N LEU A 73 -2.13 7.14 13.04
CA LEU A 73 -1.84 6.29 14.20
C LEU A 73 -1.20 7.04 15.38
N GLY A 74 -0.93 8.33 15.23
CA GLY A 74 -0.19 9.13 16.23
C GLY A 74 1.28 8.76 16.34
N ARG A 75 1.87 8.22 15.28
CA ARG A 75 3.27 7.73 15.21
C ARG A 75 4.10 8.58 14.28
N SER A 76 5.39 8.64 14.59
CA SER A 76 6.40 9.14 13.67
C SER A 76 7.24 7.96 13.19
N PRO A 77 7.44 7.76 11.87
CA PRO A 77 8.35 6.76 11.37
C PRO A 77 9.81 7.15 11.66
N SER A 78 10.73 6.17 11.70
CA SER A 78 12.16 6.47 11.65
C SER A 78 12.49 7.15 10.31
N THR A 79 11.94 6.62 9.23
CA THR A 79 11.95 7.25 7.90
C THR A 79 10.98 6.53 6.96
N ILE A 80 10.61 7.20 5.87
CA ILE A 80 9.92 6.62 4.71
C ILE A 80 10.87 6.70 3.51
N ILE A 81 11.46 5.57 3.13
CA ILE A 81 12.37 5.47 1.99
C ILE A 81 11.53 5.40 0.70
N LEU A 82 11.83 6.30 -0.25
CA LEU A 82 11.08 6.45 -1.48
C LEU A 82 11.80 5.78 -2.66
N GLU A 83 11.17 4.77 -3.24
CA GLU A 83 11.59 4.17 -4.51
C GLU A 83 11.00 4.97 -5.68
N PRO A 84 11.82 5.44 -6.64
CA PRO A 84 11.31 6.12 -7.84
C PRO A 84 10.53 5.18 -8.76
N GLU A 85 10.85 3.89 -8.72
CA GLU A 85 10.16 2.78 -9.40
C GLU A 85 10.37 1.50 -8.62
N GLY A 86 9.34 0.66 -8.48
CA GLY A 86 9.46 -0.61 -7.77
C GLY A 86 10.45 -1.57 -8.46
N ARG A 87 11.42 -2.09 -7.71
CA ARG A 87 12.43 -3.06 -8.17
C ARG A 87 12.31 -4.40 -7.45
N ASN A 88 11.09 -4.79 -7.04
CA ASN A 88 10.83 -5.97 -6.23
C ASN A 88 11.38 -5.85 -4.80
N THR A 89 11.32 -6.91 -4.00
CA THR A 89 11.51 -6.85 -2.55
C THR A 89 12.97 -6.84 -2.08
N ALA A 90 13.91 -7.44 -2.83
CA ALA A 90 15.32 -7.47 -2.41
C ALA A 90 16.00 -6.08 -2.43
N PRO A 91 15.83 -5.23 -3.46
CA PRO A 91 16.31 -3.86 -3.42
C PRO A 91 15.67 -3.03 -2.29
N ALA A 92 14.35 -3.14 -2.08
CA ALA A 92 13.63 -2.44 -1.02
C ALA A 92 14.19 -2.79 0.38
N LEU A 93 14.35 -4.09 0.67
CA LEU A 93 14.98 -4.55 1.92
C LEU A 93 16.44 -4.10 2.03
N THR A 94 17.19 -4.11 0.93
CA THR A 94 18.59 -3.70 0.93
C THR A 94 18.76 -2.21 1.27
N LEU A 95 17.87 -1.34 0.75
CA LEU A 95 17.84 0.08 1.13
C LEU A 95 17.54 0.24 2.62
N ALA A 96 16.52 -0.46 3.14
CA ALA A 96 16.17 -0.43 4.55
C ALA A 96 17.34 -0.91 5.43
N ALA A 97 17.99 -2.03 5.07
CA ALA A 97 19.12 -2.56 5.81
C ALA A 97 20.33 -1.61 5.81
N LEU A 98 20.66 -0.99 4.68
CA LEU A 98 21.73 0.01 4.58
C LEU A 98 21.44 1.24 5.44
N TYR A 99 20.19 1.71 5.46
CA TYR A 99 19.76 2.81 6.32
C TYR A 99 19.85 2.42 7.79
N MET A 100 19.32 1.25 8.17
CA MET A 100 19.29 0.78 9.56
C MET A 100 20.68 0.58 10.16
N VAL A 101 21.63 0.00 9.42
CA VAL A 101 23.01 -0.20 9.89
C VAL A 101 23.74 1.13 10.19
N GLN A 102 23.35 2.22 9.54
CA GLN A 102 23.88 3.55 9.84
C GLN A 102 23.35 4.11 11.16
N GLN A 103 22.13 3.72 11.56
CA GLN A 103 21.50 4.15 12.81
C GLN A 103 21.92 3.24 13.99
N ASP A 104 21.88 1.93 13.79
CA ASP A 104 22.23 0.91 14.76
C ASP A 104 22.91 -0.27 14.04
N PRO A 105 24.23 -0.48 14.24
CA PRO A 105 24.95 -1.60 13.62
C PRO A 105 24.42 -3.00 14.00
N ASP A 106 23.73 -3.13 15.14
CA ASP A 106 23.16 -4.38 15.63
C ASP A 106 21.65 -4.50 15.37
N ALA A 107 21.09 -3.61 14.55
CA ALA A 107 19.67 -3.57 14.23
C ALA A 107 19.17 -4.93 13.72
N THR A 108 18.10 -5.44 14.35
CA THR A 108 17.39 -6.63 13.90
C THR A 108 16.05 -6.23 13.30
N MET A 109 15.84 -6.55 12.04
CA MET A 109 14.68 -6.15 11.24
C MET A 109 13.61 -7.23 11.26
N VAL A 110 12.35 -6.83 11.51
CA VAL A 110 11.16 -7.63 11.19
C VAL A 110 10.56 -7.06 9.92
N VAL A 111 10.77 -7.75 8.80
CA VAL A 111 10.40 -7.30 7.46
C VAL A 111 9.03 -7.84 7.11
N MET A 112 8.08 -6.95 6.90
CA MET A 112 6.68 -7.31 6.67
C MET A 112 6.14 -6.62 5.40
N PRO A 113 5.49 -7.37 4.49
CA PRO A 113 4.63 -6.76 3.48
C PRO A 113 3.49 -5.97 4.14
N ALA A 114 3.18 -4.80 3.61
CA ALA A 114 2.17 -3.90 4.16
C ALA A 114 0.72 -4.34 3.91
N ASP A 115 0.50 -5.47 3.23
CA ASP A 115 -0.78 -5.84 2.65
C ASP A 115 -1.28 -7.24 3.04
N HIS A 116 -0.70 -7.83 4.09
CA HIS A 116 -1.10 -9.13 4.61
C HIS A 116 -1.99 -9.00 5.86
N VAL A 117 -2.93 -9.94 6.00
CA VAL A 117 -3.82 -10.07 7.15
C VAL A 117 -3.30 -11.14 8.10
N MET A 118 -3.46 -10.90 9.41
CA MET A 118 -3.20 -11.85 10.50
C MET A 118 -4.42 -11.87 11.42
N GLN A 119 -5.19 -12.94 11.39
CA GLN A 119 -6.39 -13.06 12.25
C GLN A 119 -6.06 -13.33 13.72
N GLN A 120 -4.90 -13.92 14.01
CA GLN A 120 -4.45 -14.29 15.36
C GLN A 120 -3.08 -13.65 15.68
N PRO A 121 -3.05 -12.32 15.96
CA PRO A 121 -1.79 -11.57 16.11
C PRO A 121 -0.91 -12.08 17.26
N ARG A 122 -1.47 -12.63 18.33
CA ARG A 122 -0.69 -13.19 19.45
C ARG A 122 0.22 -14.34 19.01
N GLN A 123 -0.27 -15.26 18.19
CA GLN A 123 0.53 -16.38 17.69
C GLN A 123 1.67 -15.91 16.80
N PHE A 124 1.42 -14.83 16.03
CA PHE A 124 2.48 -14.20 15.24
C PHE A 124 3.55 -13.55 16.13
N ILE A 125 3.17 -12.82 17.18
CA ILE A 125 4.10 -12.22 18.14
C ILE A 125 4.99 -13.29 18.78
N GLU A 126 4.42 -14.37 19.29
CA GLU A 126 5.19 -15.49 19.86
C GLU A 126 6.16 -16.12 18.85
N ALA A 127 5.79 -16.18 17.58
CA ALA A 127 6.69 -16.66 16.53
C ALA A 127 7.83 -15.66 16.25
N VAL A 128 7.54 -14.35 16.26
CA VAL A 128 8.55 -13.29 16.11
C VAL A 128 9.57 -13.36 17.26
N GLU A 129 9.11 -13.51 18.51
CA GLU A 129 10.00 -13.65 19.68
C GLU A 129 10.92 -14.88 19.56
N ARG A 130 10.38 -16.02 19.10
CA ARG A 130 11.21 -17.21 18.82
C ARG A 130 12.21 -16.97 17.70
N GLY A 131 11.77 -16.36 16.60
CA GLY A 131 12.62 -16.04 15.46
C GLY A 131 13.73 -15.04 15.81
N ALA A 132 13.45 -14.11 16.72
CA ALA A 132 14.40 -13.11 17.16
C ALA A 132 15.66 -13.72 17.83
N VAL A 133 15.50 -14.79 18.59
CA VAL A 133 16.64 -15.53 19.18
C VAL A 133 17.52 -16.11 18.07
N LEU A 134 16.93 -16.73 17.07
CA LEU A 134 17.68 -17.34 15.95
C LEU A 134 18.37 -16.28 15.08
N ALA A 135 17.73 -15.13 14.86
CA ALA A 135 18.32 -14.04 14.10
C ALA A 135 19.54 -13.43 14.79
N GLN A 136 19.59 -13.41 16.13
CA GLN A 136 20.77 -12.98 16.88
C GLN A 136 21.97 -13.87 16.59
N ASP A 137 21.76 -15.18 16.43
CA ASP A 137 22.81 -16.14 16.08
C ASP A 137 23.18 -16.07 14.58
N GLY A 138 22.61 -15.12 13.84
CA GLY A 138 22.93 -14.83 12.44
C GLY A 138 22.09 -15.62 11.43
N ALA A 139 20.96 -16.21 11.84
CA ALA A 139 20.02 -16.83 10.92
C ALA A 139 19.22 -15.77 10.13
N LEU A 140 18.84 -16.13 8.90
CA LEU A 140 17.81 -15.45 8.12
C LEU A 140 16.49 -16.21 8.33
N VAL A 141 15.66 -15.69 9.21
CA VAL A 141 14.41 -16.35 9.59
C VAL A 141 13.28 -15.95 8.65
N THR A 142 12.52 -16.91 8.15
CA THR A 142 11.22 -16.72 7.49
C THR A 142 10.11 -17.38 8.31
N PHE A 143 8.87 -16.90 8.16
CA PHE A 143 7.72 -17.49 8.83
C PHE A 143 6.91 -18.34 7.84
N GLY A 144 6.84 -19.62 8.14
CA GLY A 144 6.16 -20.60 7.31
C GLY A 144 4.74 -20.85 7.79
N VAL A 145 3.76 -20.52 6.95
CA VAL A 145 2.33 -20.75 7.27
C VAL A 145 1.99 -22.21 7.04
N ILE A 146 1.28 -22.82 7.99
CA ILE A 146 0.78 -24.22 7.85
C ILE A 146 -0.25 -24.26 6.71
N PRO A 147 0.00 -25.04 5.62
CA PRO A 147 -0.91 -25.07 4.49
C PRO A 147 -2.19 -25.82 4.84
N VAL A 148 -3.33 -25.21 4.55
CA VAL A 148 -4.66 -25.83 4.71
C VAL A 148 -5.29 -26.22 3.38
N THR A 149 -4.76 -25.70 2.28
CA THR A 149 -5.21 -25.96 0.90
C THR A 149 -4.01 -26.05 -0.05
N ALA A 150 -4.25 -26.59 -1.25
CA ALA A 150 -3.20 -26.70 -2.27
C ALA A 150 -3.16 -25.44 -3.14
N GLU A 151 -2.57 -24.36 -2.60
CA GLU A 151 -2.47 -23.07 -3.29
C GLU A 151 -1.32 -23.07 -4.31
N THR A 152 -1.63 -22.69 -5.55
CA THR A 152 -0.63 -22.57 -6.63
C THR A 152 -0.07 -21.16 -6.76
N GLY A 153 -0.66 -20.19 -6.07
CA GLY A 153 -0.24 -18.79 -6.05
C GLY A 153 0.89 -18.48 -5.07
N TYR A 154 1.19 -19.41 -4.15
CA TYR A 154 2.16 -19.23 -3.08
C TYR A 154 3.47 -19.98 -3.32
N GLY A 155 4.54 -19.46 -2.72
CA GLY A 155 5.78 -20.21 -2.54
C GLY A 155 5.63 -21.24 -1.40
N TYR A 156 6.34 -22.35 -1.50
CA TYR A 156 6.40 -23.41 -0.51
C TYR A 156 7.82 -23.58 0.03
N ILE A 157 7.92 -23.76 1.34
CA ILE A 157 9.19 -23.98 2.05
C ILE A 157 9.18 -25.41 2.61
N LYS A 158 10.10 -26.26 2.14
CA LYS A 158 10.32 -27.57 2.76
C LYS A 158 11.16 -27.40 4.00
N ARG A 159 10.67 -27.86 5.17
CA ARG A 159 11.45 -27.91 6.39
C ARG A 159 12.56 -28.96 6.28
N GLY A 160 13.70 -28.64 6.87
CA GLY A 160 14.82 -29.53 7.08
C GLY A 160 14.87 -30.07 8.53
N GLU A 161 16.07 -30.04 9.11
CA GLU A 161 16.30 -30.49 10.48
C GLU A 161 15.69 -29.53 11.51
N GLY A 162 15.14 -30.09 12.57
CA GLY A 162 14.59 -29.32 13.69
C GLY A 162 15.69 -28.67 14.51
N VAL A 163 15.48 -27.40 14.87
CA VAL A 163 16.31 -26.62 15.79
C VAL A 163 15.44 -26.07 16.92
N ALA A 164 16.06 -25.61 18.00
CA ALA A 164 15.34 -25.05 19.15
C ALA A 164 14.20 -25.99 19.65
N ASP A 165 14.53 -27.24 19.92
CA ASP A 165 13.60 -28.28 20.38
C ASP A 165 12.38 -28.49 19.46
N GLY A 166 12.53 -28.25 18.16
CA GLY A 166 11.48 -28.40 17.15
C GLY A 166 10.59 -27.17 16.97
N ALA A 167 10.92 -26.06 17.61
CA ALA A 167 10.18 -24.80 17.44
C ALA A 167 10.53 -24.05 16.12
N ALA A 168 11.63 -24.45 15.48
CA ALA A 168 12.07 -23.96 14.17
C ALA A 168 12.78 -25.08 13.40
N PHE A 169 12.99 -24.86 12.10
CA PHE A 169 13.66 -25.82 11.21
C PHE A 169 14.61 -25.10 10.27
N THR A 170 15.68 -25.79 9.85
CA THR A 170 16.44 -25.34 8.69
C THR A 170 15.55 -25.38 7.45
N VAL A 171 15.84 -24.56 6.45
CA VAL A 171 15.15 -24.60 5.15
C VAL A 171 15.87 -25.60 4.24
N ALA A 172 15.20 -26.71 3.91
CA ALA A 172 15.74 -27.69 2.99
C ALA A 172 15.58 -27.25 1.52
N ARG A 173 14.49 -26.57 1.17
CA ARG A 173 14.23 -26.09 -0.18
C ARG A 173 13.10 -25.08 -0.22
N PHE A 174 13.23 -24.07 -1.09
CA PHE A 174 12.14 -23.22 -1.56
C PHE A 174 11.58 -23.75 -2.88
N VAL A 175 10.25 -23.58 -3.09
CA VAL A 175 9.57 -23.90 -4.35
C VAL A 175 8.55 -22.79 -4.63
N GLU A 176 8.80 -21.98 -5.61
CA GLU A 176 7.90 -20.87 -5.97
C GLU A 176 6.80 -21.38 -6.92
N LYS A 177 5.54 -21.10 -6.56
CA LYS A 177 4.34 -21.30 -7.37
C LYS A 177 4.27 -22.66 -8.08
N PRO A 178 4.17 -23.77 -7.33
CA PRO A 178 4.08 -25.11 -7.93
C PRO A 178 2.79 -25.28 -8.75
N ASP A 179 2.78 -26.28 -9.63
CA ASP A 179 1.53 -26.72 -10.24
C ASP A 179 0.61 -27.40 -9.21
N GLN A 180 -0.68 -27.55 -9.56
CA GLN A 180 -1.72 -28.09 -8.69
C GLN A 180 -1.33 -29.44 -8.08
N GLN A 181 -0.83 -30.37 -8.91
CA GLN A 181 -0.45 -31.70 -8.46
C GLN A 181 0.67 -31.69 -7.41
N ARG A 182 1.67 -30.83 -7.60
CA ARG A 182 2.76 -30.63 -6.64
C ARG A 182 2.27 -29.98 -5.35
N ALA A 183 1.41 -28.97 -5.46
CA ALA A 183 0.82 -28.32 -4.30
C ALA A 183 0.05 -29.32 -3.42
N GLU A 184 -0.76 -30.19 -4.02
CA GLU A 184 -1.47 -31.27 -3.33
C GLU A 184 -0.51 -32.27 -2.64
N GLN A 185 0.59 -32.61 -3.31
CA GLN A 185 1.61 -33.48 -2.71
C GLN A 185 2.30 -32.80 -1.52
N TYR A 186 2.57 -31.50 -1.57
CA TYR A 186 3.22 -30.76 -0.48
C TYR A 186 2.32 -30.65 0.75
N VAL A 187 1.02 -30.44 0.56
CA VAL A 187 0.05 -30.45 1.66
C VAL A 187 -0.03 -31.83 2.29
N ALA A 188 -0.09 -32.90 1.48
CA ALA A 188 -0.15 -34.27 1.96
C ALA A 188 1.15 -34.75 2.66
N ASP A 189 2.33 -34.26 2.25
CA ASP A 189 3.64 -34.56 2.87
C ASP A 189 3.70 -34.03 4.31
N GLY A 190 3.04 -32.92 4.62
CA GLY A 190 3.03 -32.27 5.94
C GLY A 190 4.37 -31.66 6.37
N GLY A 191 5.38 -31.71 5.51
CA GLY A 191 6.72 -31.14 5.73
C GLY A 191 6.96 -29.82 4.99
N TYR A 192 5.91 -29.23 4.42
CA TYR A 192 5.97 -27.98 3.70
C TYR A 192 5.12 -26.89 4.36
N TYR A 193 5.57 -25.66 4.26
CA TYR A 193 4.85 -24.46 4.71
C TYR A 193 4.68 -23.51 3.54
N TRP A 194 3.63 -22.70 3.52
CA TRP A 194 3.58 -21.55 2.61
C TRP A 194 4.58 -20.50 3.04
N ASN A 195 5.25 -19.89 2.08
CA ASN A 195 6.10 -18.74 2.34
C ASN A 195 5.23 -17.50 2.59
N SER A 196 5.26 -16.97 3.81
CA SER A 196 4.50 -15.77 4.18
C SER A 196 5.07 -14.49 3.56
N GLY A 197 6.31 -14.49 3.06
CA GLY A 197 7.01 -13.27 2.65
C GLY A 197 7.38 -12.35 3.82
N ILE A 198 7.28 -12.84 5.06
CA ILE A 198 7.71 -12.13 6.27
C ILE A 198 9.05 -12.70 6.70
N PHE A 199 10.00 -11.81 7.01
CA PHE A 199 11.35 -12.20 7.37
C PHE A 199 11.80 -11.51 8.66
N LEU A 200 12.74 -12.15 9.35
CA LEU A 200 13.36 -11.59 10.55
C LEU A 200 14.86 -11.89 10.52
N MET A 201 15.69 -10.86 10.54
CA MET A 201 17.14 -11.00 10.46
C MET A 201 17.86 -9.73 10.90
N ARG A 202 19.13 -9.84 11.26
CA ARG A 202 19.99 -8.67 11.46
C ARG A 202 20.27 -7.98 10.13
N ALA A 203 20.32 -6.65 10.16
CA ALA A 203 20.57 -5.84 8.96
C ALA A 203 21.97 -6.11 8.36
N ASP A 204 23.00 -6.25 9.21
CA ASP A 204 24.36 -6.58 8.77
C ASP A 204 24.43 -7.96 8.08
N ARG A 205 23.68 -8.96 8.60
CA ARG A 205 23.64 -10.30 8.02
C ARG A 205 22.96 -10.32 6.66
N TRP A 206 21.87 -9.56 6.49
CA TRP A 206 21.28 -9.38 5.17
C TRP A 206 22.28 -8.78 4.19
N LEU A 207 23.02 -7.74 4.60
CA LEU A 207 24.03 -7.10 3.75
C LEU A 207 25.18 -8.03 3.38
N ASP A 208 25.60 -8.93 4.27
CA ASP A 208 26.60 -9.95 3.96
C ASP A 208 26.10 -10.95 2.91
N GLU A 209 24.86 -11.43 3.07
CA GLU A 209 24.25 -12.43 2.18
C GLU A 209 23.92 -11.83 0.79
N ILE A 210 23.36 -10.62 0.74
CA ILE A 210 23.07 -9.98 -0.56
C ILE A 210 24.37 -9.61 -1.30
N LYS A 211 25.46 -9.32 -0.57
CA LYS A 211 26.79 -9.13 -1.15
C LYS A 211 27.33 -10.42 -1.79
N LEU A 212 27.05 -11.56 -1.18
CA LEU A 212 27.53 -12.86 -1.66
C LEU A 212 26.72 -13.32 -2.90
N TYR A 213 25.39 -13.20 -2.86
CA TYR A 213 24.51 -13.84 -3.86
C TYR A 213 24.01 -12.89 -4.94
N SER A 214 23.97 -11.58 -4.66
CA SER A 214 23.44 -10.57 -5.60
C SER A 214 24.17 -9.21 -5.42
N PRO A 215 25.51 -9.16 -5.63
CA PRO A 215 26.35 -7.98 -5.34
C PRO A 215 25.96 -6.73 -6.14
N ASP A 216 25.35 -6.89 -7.31
CA ASP A 216 24.91 -5.78 -8.16
C ASP A 216 23.76 -5.01 -7.49
N ILE A 217 22.84 -5.71 -6.80
CA ILE A 217 21.76 -5.09 -6.01
C ILE A 217 22.36 -4.25 -4.90
N LEU A 218 23.29 -4.82 -4.10
CA LEU A 218 23.94 -4.08 -3.00
C LEU A 218 24.67 -2.83 -3.51
N THR A 219 25.40 -2.97 -4.60
CA THR A 219 26.19 -1.86 -5.19
C THR A 219 25.27 -0.71 -5.64
N ALA A 220 24.19 -1.04 -6.34
CA ALA A 220 23.22 -0.05 -6.83
C ALA A 220 22.47 0.63 -5.68
N CYS A 221 21.97 -0.16 -4.70
CA CYS A 221 21.28 0.37 -3.52
C CYS A 221 22.19 1.28 -2.67
N ARG A 222 23.43 0.88 -2.44
CA ARG A 222 24.40 1.71 -1.70
C ARG A 222 24.65 3.03 -2.41
N LYS A 223 24.90 3.01 -3.73
CA LYS A 223 25.07 4.23 -4.50
C LYS A 223 23.82 5.10 -4.48
N ALA A 224 22.63 4.49 -4.55
CA ALA A 224 21.37 5.22 -4.53
C ALA A 224 21.12 5.89 -3.16
N LEU A 225 21.50 5.23 -2.06
CA LEU A 225 21.39 5.78 -0.71
C LEU A 225 22.44 6.89 -0.49
N ASP A 226 23.73 6.64 -0.79
CA ASP A 226 24.83 7.59 -0.59
C ASP A 226 24.64 8.92 -1.36
N GLN A 227 23.93 8.88 -2.49
CA GLN A 227 23.59 10.04 -3.32
C GLN A 227 22.16 10.51 -3.12
N GLY A 228 21.46 9.98 -2.13
CA GLY A 228 20.12 10.38 -1.75
C GLY A 228 20.08 11.64 -0.90
N SER A 229 18.90 12.05 -0.50
CA SER A 229 18.67 13.23 0.33
C SER A 229 17.52 13.01 1.30
N GLU A 230 17.65 13.59 2.51
CA GLU A 230 16.55 13.69 3.46
C GLU A 230 15.59 14.84 3.05
N ASP A 231 14.30 14.58 3.19
CA ASP A 231 13.23 15.53 2.93
C ASP A 231 12.12 15.32 3.99
N SER A 232 12.26 16.01 5.13
CA SER A 232 11.38 15.84 6.30
C SER A 232 11.29 14.38 6.75
N ASP A 233 10.13 13.74 6.64
CA ASP A 233 9.90 12.34 7.03
C ASP A 233 10.36 11.33 5.95
N PHE A 234 10.84 11.84 4.82
CA PHE A 234 11.20 11.03 3.66
C PHE A 234 12.71 10.96 3.47
N PHE A 235 13.15 9.81 2.97
CA PHE A 235 14.47 9.64 2.38
C PHE A 235 14.32 9.35 0.88
N ARG A 236 14.76 10.29 0.03
CA ARG A 236 14.73 10.13 -1.43
C ARG A 236 16.03 9.50 -1.89
N VAL A 237 15.98 8.29 -2.40
CA VAL A 237 17.15 7.67 -3.04
C VAL A 237 17.45 8.35 -4.38
N ASN A 238 18.73 8.32 -4.81
CA ASN A 238 19.09 8.84 -6.13
C ASN A 238 18.41 8.02 -7.24
N PRO A 239 17.54 8.64 -8.08
CA PRO A 239 16.75 7.90 -9.06
C PRO A 239 17.60 7.18 -10.10
N THR A 240 18.64 7.84 -10.63
CA THR A 240 19.50 7.26 -11.69
C THR A 240 20.25 6.03 -11.19
N ALA A 241 20.75 6.06 -9.96
CA ALA A 241 21.44 4.93 -9.37
C ALA A 241 20.48 3.77 -9.07
N PHE A 242 19.29 4.07 -8.55
CA PHE A 242 18.29 3.04 -8.22
C PHE A 242 17.64 2.40 -9.45
N LEU A 243 17.36 3.17 -10.50
CA LEU A 243 16.83 2.64 -11.76
C LEU A 243 17.78 1.66 -12.47
N ALA A 244 19.09 1.75 -12.18
CA ALA A 244 20.08 0.77 -12.66
C ALA A 244 20.12 -0.52 -11.82
N CYS A 245 19.42 -0.59 -10.69
CA CYS A 245 19.37 -1.77 -9.83
C CYS A 245 18.60 -2.91 -10.49
N PRO A 246 19.14 -4.14 -10.52
CA PRO A 246 18.36 -5.31 -10.93
C PRO A 246 17.17 -5.52 -9.99
N GLY A 247 15.99 -5.80 -10.57
CA GLY A 247 14.80 -6.14 -9.80
C GLY A 247 14.78 -7.64 -9.49
N ASP A 248 14.78 -8.00 -8.19
CA ASP A 248 14.67 -9.40 -7.75
C ASP A 248 13.93 -9.49 -6.40
N SER A 249 13.34 -10.66 -6.09
CA SER A 249 12.73 -10.89 -4.78
C SER A 249 13.78 -11.30 -3.73
N ILE A 250 13.45 -11.10 -2.45
CA ILE A 250 14.23 -11.60 -1.32
C ILE A 250 14.49 -13.11 -1.47
N ASP A 251 13.46 -13.84 -1.90
CA ASP A 251 13.51 -15.29 -2.07
C ASP A 251 14.56 -15.70 -3.10
N TYR A 252 14.46 -15.20 -4.34
CA TYR A 252 15.38 -15.55 -5.42
C TYR A 252 16.79 -14.95 -5.26
N ALA A 253 16.86 -13.73 -4.70
CA ALA A 253 18.14 -13.06 -4.53
C ALA A 253 19.03 -13.78 -3.49
N VAL A 254 18.44 -14.24 -2.37
CA VAL A 254 19.17 -14.76 -1.22
C VAL A 254 18.57 -16.04 -0.65
N MET A 255 17.26 -16.08 -0.29
CA MET A 255 16.71 -17.13 0.58
C MET A 255 16.78 -18.54 -0.05
N GLU A 256 16.72 -18.67 -1.35
CA GLU A 256 16.89 -19.95 -2.05
C GLU A 256 18.34 -20.44 -2.13
N LYS A 257 19.31 -19.57 -1.83
CA LYS A 257 20.75 -19.82 -2.04
C LYS A 257 21.53 -19.95 -0.74
N THR A 258 21.06 -19.30 0.32
CA THR A 258 21.75 -19.26 1.60
C THR A 258 21.56 -20.56 2.40
N ASP A 259 22.59 -20.98 3.11
CA ASP A 259 22.55 -22.07 4.10
C ASP A 259 22.11 -21.60 5.50
N ARG A 260 21.87 -20.28 5.68
CA ARG A 260 21.46 -19.66 6.94
C ARG A 260 19.95 -19.49 7.10
N ALA A 261 19.18 -19.90 6.10
CA ALA A 261 17.72 -19.78 6.13
C ALA A 261 17.12 -20.74 7.17
N MET A 262 16.28 -20.19 8.05
CA MET A 262 15.49 -20.94 9.01
C MET A 262 14.01 -20.60 8.87
N VAL A 263 13.14 -21.58 9.09
CA VAL A 263 11.69 -21.38 9.07
C VAL A 263 11.10 -21.60 10.45
N VAL A 264 10.33 -20.62 10.92
CA VAL A 264 9.50 -20.70 12.12
C VAL A 264 8.06 -20.93 11.66
N PRO A 265 7.44 -22.07 11.99
CA PRO A 265 6.03 -22.34 11.65
C PRO A 265 5.09 -21.38 12.36
N ILE A 266 4.08 -20.91 11.66
CA ILE A 266 3.00 -20.08 12.21
C ILE A 266 1.63 -20.62 11.80
N ASP A 267 0.70 -20.56 12.76
CA ASP A 267 -0.74 -20.80 12.57
C ASP A 267 -1.48 -19.56 13.10
N ALA A 268 -1.32 -18.44 12.39
CA ALA A 268 -1.82 -17.14 12.83
C ALA A 268 -3.01 -16.64 11.99
N GLY A 269 -3.65 -17.52 11.21
CA GLY A 269 -4.71 -17.11 10.28
C GLY A 269 -4.19 -16.11 9.25
N TRP A 270 -3.02 -16.36 8.71
CA TRP A 270 -2.38 -15.51 7.70
C TRP A 270 -3.07 -15.62 6.34
N SER A 271 -3.21 -14.49 5.67
CA SER A 271 -3.63 -14.40 4.27
C SER A 271 -2.90 -13.24 3.58
N ASP A 272 -2.49 -13.46 2.34
CA ASP A 272 -1.99 -12.38 1.48
C ASP A 272 -3.12 -11.54 0.87
N VAL A 273 -4.40 -11.91 1.07
CA VAL A 273 -5.59 -11.28 0.46
C VAL A 273 -5.35 -10.94 -1.02
N GLY A 274 -4.82 -11.92 -1.76
CA GLY A 274 -4.38 -11.74 -3.15
C GLY A 274 -5.51 -11.54 -4.16
N ALA A 275 -6.76 -11.86 -3.80
CA ALA A 275 -7.95 -11.71 -4.62
C ALA A 275 -9.21 -11.58 -3.75
N TRP A 276 -10.34 -11.25 -4.35
CA TRP A 276 -11.63 -11.10 -3.69
C TRP A 276 -12.10 -12.37 -2.96
N SER A 277 -11.81 -13.56 -3.50
CA SER A 277 -12.11 -14.83 -2.84
C SER A 277 -11.32 -15.00 -1.55
N ALA A 278 -10.06 -14.58 -1.50
CA ALA A 278 -9.25 -14.60 -0.28
C ALA A 278 -9.78 -13.61 0.77
N LEU A 279 -10.29 -12.44 0.36
CA LEU A 279 -10.96 -11.51 1.25
C LEU A 279 -12.23 -12.13 1.85
N TRP A 280 -13.07 -12.78 1.03
CA TRP A 280 -14.25 -13.49 1.51
C TRP A 280 -13.88 -14.52 2.58
N ASN A 281 -12.80 -15.29 2.39
CA ASN A 281 -12.36 -16.30 3.35
C ASN A 281 -11.93 -15.75 4.72
N VAL A 282 -11.43 -14.51 4.79
CA VAL A 282 -10.92 -13.92 6.05
C VAL A 282 -11.93 -13.05 6.78
N CYS A 283 -12.98 -12.60 6.11
CA CYS A 283 -14.02 -11.77 6.69
C CYS A 283 -15.09 -12.63 7.42
N PRO A 284 -15.78 -12.08 8.44
CA PRO A 284 -16.92 -12.75 9.06
C PRO A 284 -18.08 -12.87 8.07
N HIS A 285 -18.78 -14.03 8.11
CA HIS A 285 -19.93 -14.32 7.27
C HIS A 285 -21.24 -14.18 8.07
N ASP A 286 -22.32 -13.80 7.37
CA ASP A 286 -23.68 -13.89 7.89
C ASP A 286 -24.19 -15.36 7.87
N SER A 287 -25.49 -15.58 8.21
CA SER A 287 -26.12 -16.91 8.23
C SER A 287 -26.21 -17.57 6.85
N ASP A 288 -26.15 -16.79 5.78
CA ASP A 288 -26.26 -17.24 4.40
C ASP A 288 -24.88 -17.34 3.71
N GLY A 289 -23.80 -17.22 4.49
CA GLY A 289 -22.42 -17.31 4.01
C GLY A 289 -21.94 -16.05 3.30
N ASN A 290 -22.66 -14.92 3.40
CA ASN A 290 -22.28 -13.69 2.73
C ASN A 290 -21.35 -12.83 3.60
N VAL A 291 -20.46 -12.11 2.94
CA VAL A 291 -19.71 -10.97 3.49
C VAL A 291 -20.36 -9.71 2.98
N ILE A 292 -20.91 -8.90 3.88
CA ILE A 292 -21.65 -7.68 3.54
C ILE A 292 -20.95 -6.47 4.14
N GLN A 293 -20.71 -5.44 3.31
CA GLN A 293 -20.18 -4.16 3.74
C GLN A 293 -20.89 -3.01 3.02
N GLY A 294 -21.35 -2.00 3.77
CA GLY A 294 -22.05 -0.82 3.26
C GLY A 294 -23.56 -1.00 3.19
N ASP A 295 -24.23 -0.19 2.34
CA ASP A 295 -25.68 -0.22 2.16
C ASP A 295 -26.09 -1.33 1.17
N VAL A 296 -26.31 -2.54 1.70
CA VAL A 296 -26.61 -3.75 0.92
C VAL A 296 -27.92 -4.38 1.37
N ILE A 297 -28.76 -4.73 0.41
CA ILE A 297 -29.97 -5.53 0.58
C ILE A 297 -29.79 -6.83 -0.21
N ALA A 298 -29.68 -7.96 0.47
CA ALA A 298 -29.53 -9.28 -0.12
C ALA A 298 -30.78 -10.11 0.12
N GLU A 299 -31.40 -10.62 -0.93
CA GLU A 299 -32.55 -11.50 -0.90
C GLU A 299 -32.23 -12.79 -1.64
N ASP A 300 -32.39 -13.96 -1.01
CA ASP A 300 -32.07 -15.26 -1.59
C ASP A 300 -30.66 -15.26 -2.24
N THR A 301 -29.68 -14.73 -1.51
CA THR A 301 -28.29 -14.58 -1.98
C THR A 301 -27.36 -15.28 -1.00
N HIS A 302 -26.50 -16.18 -1.50
CA HIS A 302 -25.68 -17.07 -0.68
C HIS A 302 -24.21 -17.06 -1.11
N ASP A 303 -23.30 -17.28 -0.13
CA ASP A 303 -21.85 -17.40 -0.34
C ASP A 303 -21.24 -16.25 -1.15
N ALA A 304 -21.78 -15.05 -1.01
CA ALA A 304 -21.42 -13.88 -1.79
C ALA A 304 -20.50 -12.90 -1.02
N LEU A 305 -19.73 -12.11 -1.77
CA LEU A 305 -19.04 -10.93 -1.27
C LEU A 305 -19.71 -9.69 -1.87
N LEU A 306 -20.36 -8.89 -1.03
CA LEU A 306 -21.17 -7.73 -1.41
C LEU A 306 -20.63 -6.46 -0.74
N LEU A 307 -19.99 -5.59 -1.51
CA LEU A 307 -19.38 -4.37 -1.03
C LEU A 307 -19.99 -3.16 -1.75
N ALA A 308 -20.60 -2.26 -1.00
CA ALA A 308 -21.20 -1.01 -1.49
C ALA A 308 -20.54 0.17 -0.79
N GLN A 309 -19.78 1.00 -1.54
CA GLN A 309 -19.14 2.17 -0.97
C GLN A 309 -20.01 3.42 -1.05
N HIS A 310 -20.89 3.55 -2.06
CA HIS A 310 -21.62 4.79 -2.31
C HIS A 310 -23.12 4.58 -2.53
N ARG A 311 -23.52 3.53 -3.24
CA ARG A 311 -24.92 3.31 -3.64
C ARG A 311 -25.51 2.16 -2.87
N CYS A 312 -26.83 2.17 -2.70
CA CYS A 312 -27.55 0.99 -2.27
C CYS A 312 -27.33 -0.12 -3.30
N LEU A 313 -26.80 -1.25 -2.85
CA LEU A 313 -26.59 -2.47 -3.62
C LEU A 313 -27.66 -3.48 -3.25
N ALA A 314 -28.47 -3.90 -4.21
CA ALA A 314 -29.48 -4.92 -4.00
C ALA A 314 -29.19 -6.15 -4.86
N THR A 315 -29.26 -7.34 -4.26
CA THR A 315 -29.09 -8.63 -4.94
C THR A 315 -30.27 -9.55 -4.66
N VAL A 316 -30.65 -10.35 -5.66
CA VAL A 316 -31.77 -11.30 -5.55
C VAL A 316 -31.40 -12.59 -6.27
N GLY A 317 -31.46 -13.74 -5.57
CA GLY A 317 -31.30 -15.06 -6.16
C GLY A 317 -29.91 -15.32 -6.72
N LEU A 318 -28.85 -14.91 -6.01
CA LEU A 318 -27.46 -15.08 -6.46
C LEU A 318 -26.69 -16.01 -5.53
N ASP A 319 -25.83 -16.82 -6.12
CA ASP A 319 -24.92 -17.72 -5.40
C ASP A 319 -23.48 -17.52 -5.86
N ASN A 320 -22.53 -17.63 -4.92
CA ASN A 320 -21.08 -17.67 -5.20
C ASN A 320 -20.56 -16.52 -6.07
N VAL A 321 -21.01 -15.29 -5.76
CA VAL A 321 -20.68 -14.08 -6.53
C VAL A 321 -19.89 -13.07 -5.71
N ILE A 322 -19.16 -12.24 -6.41
CA ILE A 322 -18.50 -11.03 -5.92
C ILE A 322 -19.17 -9.84 -6.58
N VAL A 323 -19.68 -8.90 -5.79
CA VAL A 323 -20.19 -7.62 -6.25
C VAL A 323 -19.51 -6.52 -5.46
N VAL A 324 -18.78 -5.65 -6.15
CA VAL A 324 -18.08 -4.52 -5.54
C VAL A 324 -18.46 -3.24 -6.28
N GLU A 325 -19.09 -2.34 -5.55
CA GLU A 325 -19.51 -1.03 -6.05
C GLU A 325 -18.59 0.07 -5.48
N THR A 326 -18.12 0.94 -6.36
CA THR A 326 -17.41 2.18 -6.02
C THR A 326 -18.09 3.36 -6.74
N SER A 327 -17.67 4.59 -6.45
CA SER A 327 -18.28 5.79 -7.05
C SER A 327 -18.21 5.81 -8.59
N ASP A 328 -17.26 5.09 -9.20
CA ASP A 328 -16.96 5.14 -10.64
C ASP A 328 -16.97 3.79 -11.35
N ALA A 329 -17.09 2.68 -10.62
CA ALA A 329 -17.09 1.35 -11.22
C ALA A 329 -17.91 0.34 -10.40
N VAL A 330 -18.39 -0.69 -11.09
CA VAL A 330 -19.03 -1.86 -10.48
C VAL A 330 -18.36 -3.11 -11.04
N LEU A 331 -17.87 -3.98 -10.18
CA LEU A 331 -17.41 -5.32 -10.52
C LEU A 331 -18.49 -6.33 -10.14
N VAL A 332 -18.83 -7.22 -11.07
CA VAL A 332 -19.61 -8.42 -10.83
C VAL A 332 -18.81 -9.61 -11.38
N ALA A 333 -18.50 -10.58 -10.55
CA ALA A 333 -17.71 -11.73 -10.94
C ALA A 333 -18.18 -13.00 -10.21
N SER A 334 -17.96 -14.18 -10.80
CA SER A 334 -17.99 -15.44 -10.04
C SER A 334 -16.81 -15.46 -9.06
N LYS A 335 -17.05 -15.92 -7.83
CA LYS A 335 -15.98 -16.04 -6.82
C LYS A 335 -14.86 -16.98 -7.27
N ASP A 336 -15.17 -18.02 -8.06
CA ASP A 336 -14.19 -18.94 -8.64
C ASP A 336 -13.29 -18.30 -9.71
N LYS A 337 -13.69 -17.11 -10.21
CA LYS A 337 -12.97 -16.33 -11.23
C LYS A 337 -12.32 -15.07 -10.68
N ALA A 338 -12.22 -14.93 -9.38
CA ALA A 338 -11.65 -13.75 -8.72
C ALA A 338 -10.21 -13.42 -9.20
N GLN A 339 -9.42 -14.43 -9.55
CA GLN A 339 -8.07 -14.25 -10.08
C GLN A 339 -8.04 -13.59 -11.48
N ASP A 340 -9.11 -13.72 -12.26
CA ASP A 340 -9.19 -13.21 -13.63
C ASP A 340 -9.53 -11.70 -13.67
N VAL A 341 -9.83 -11.07 -12.53
CA VAL A 341 -10.06 -9.61 -12.42
C VAL A 341 -8.89 -8.79 -12.97
N LYS A 342 -7.66 -9.30 -12.86
CA LYS A 342 -6.46 -8.68 -13.46
C LYS A 342 -6.59 -8.45 -14.98
N GLU A 343 -7.35 -9.30 -15.69
CA GLU A 343 -7.57 -9.17 -17.14
C GLU A 343 -8.44 -7.95 -17.47
N ILE A 344 -9.41 -7.63 -16.58
CA ILE A 344 -10.22 -6.41 -16.70
C ILE A 344 -9.31 -5.17 -16.56
N VAL A 345 -8.41 -5.17 -15.55
CA VAL A 345 -7.46 -4.07 -15.36
C VAL A 345 -6.53 -3.93 -16.57
N SER A 346 -6.05 -5.04 -17.13
CA SER A 346 -5.22 -5.03 -18.35
C SER A 346 -5.95 -4.39 -19.54
N ARG A 347 -7.25 -4.69 -19.71
CA ARG A 347 -8.10 -4.06 -20.76
C ARG A 347 -8.32 -2.58 -20.51
N LEU A 348 -8.58 -2.16 -19.26
CA LEU A 348 -8.72 -0.75 -18.90
C LEU A 348 -7.43 0.03 -19.21
N LYS A 349 -6.27 -0.53 -18.88
CA LYS A 349 -4.95 0.05 -19.22
C LYS A 349 -4.75 0.17 -20.73
N ALA A 350 -5.06 -0.87 -21.49
CA ALA A 350 -4.97 -0.85 -22.96
C ALA A 350 -5.89 0.22 -23.58
N GLN A 351 -7.04 0.48 -22.97
CA GLN A 351 -7.99 1.52 -23.38
C GLN A 351 -7.65 2.91 -22.80
N ARG A 352 -6.58 3.04 -22.02
CA ARG A 352 -6.14 4.28 -21.33
C ARG A 352 -7.26 4.88 -20.45
N ARG A 353 -8.04 4.05 -19.80
CA ARG A 353 -9.10 4.49 -18.90
C ARG A 353 -8.54 4.87 -17.53
N GLU A 354 -9.08 5.94 -16.95
CA GLU A 354 -8.61 6.44 -15.66
C GLU A 354 -9.01 5.53 -14.49
N GLU A 355 -10.05 4.71 -14.63
CA GLU A 355 -10.54 3.80 -13.60
C GLU A 355 -9.56 2.67 -13.23
N CYS A 356 -8.45 2.52 -13.94
CA CYS A 356 -7.35 1.66 -13.50
C CYS A 356 -6.30 2.42 -12.68
N LYS A 357 -6.27 3.76 -12.74
CA LYS A 357 -5.24 4.58 -12.09
C LYS A 357 -5.72 5.21 -10.80
N THR A 358 -6.85 5.92 -10.85
CA THR A 358 -7.37 6.73 -9.75
C THR A 358 -8.84 6.43 -9.47
N HIS A 359 -9.26 6.70 -8.24
CA HIS A 359 -10.67 6.87 -7.87
C HIS A 359 -11.16 8.25 -8.26
N ARG A 360 -12.48 8.49 -8.20
CA ARG A 360 -13.04 9.85 -8.28
C ARG A 360 -12.48 10.75 -7.18
N GLN A 361 -12.27 10.18 -5.98
CA GLN A 361 -11.59 10.88 -4.90
C GLN A 361 -10.08 10.67 -5.01
N VAL A 362 -9.34 11.77 -5.05
CA VAL A 362 -7.88 11.79 -5.17
C VAL A 362 -7.29 12.53 -3.97
N TYR A 363 -6.39 11.88 -3.25
CA TYR A 363 -5.71 12.45 -2.10
C TYR A 363 -4.50 13.28 -2.53
N ARG A 364 -4.28 14.37 -1.80
CA ARG A 364 -3.18 15.33 -2.00
C ARG A 364 -2.61 15.72 -0.62
N PRO A 365 -1.39 16.28 -0.54
CA PRO A 365 -0.84 16.73 0.74
C PRO A 365 -1.74 17.71 1.49
N TRP A 366 -2.44 18.57 0.77
CA TRP A 366 -3.35 19.57 1.31
C TRP A 366 -4.75 19.04 1.69
N GLY A 367 -5.07 17.79 1.33
CA GLY A 367 -6.39 17.20 1.56
C GLY A 367 -6.80 16.25 0.44
N SER A 368 -8.01 16.43 -0.10
CA SER A 368 -8.49 15.61 -1.23
C SER A 368 -9.40 16.40 -2.16
N TYR A 369 -9.58 15.89 -3.35
CA TYR A 369 -10.68 16.31 -4.21
C TYR A 369 -11.45 15.09 -4.74
N GLU A 370 -12.74 15.30 -5.00
CA GLU A 370 -13.62 14.30 -5.61
C GLU A 370 -14.24 14.88 -6.87
N GLY A 371 -14.09 14.19 -8.00
CA GLY A 371 -14.81 14.51 -9.23
C GLY A 371 -16.28 14.17 -9.10
N ILE A 372 -17.16 15.17 -9.16
CA ILE A 372 -18.62 14.99 -9.05
C ILE A 372 -19.22 14.74 -10.42
N ASP A 373 -18.94 15.63 -11.38
CA ASP A 373 -19.46 15.54 -12.74
C ASP A 373 -18.50 16.17 -13.74
N SER A 374 -18.54 15.74 -14.99
CA SER A 374 -17.71 16.28 -16.05
C SER A 374 -18.36 16.16 -17.43
N GLY A 375 -18.06 17.12 -18.27
CA GLY A 375 -18.48 17.17 -19.67
C GLY A 375 -17.38 17.75 -20.55
N ALA A 376 -17.66 17.88 -21.84
CA ALA A 376 -16.66 18.33 -22.82
C ALA A 376 -16.05 19.70 -22.50
N ARG A 377 -16.76 20.56 -21.73
CA ARG A 377 -16.32 21.92 -21.44
C ARG A 377 -16.46 22.32 -19.97
N PHE A 378 -16.76 21.38 -19.08
CA PHE A 378 -16.83 21.64 -17.64
C PHE A 378 -16.37 20.43 -16.82
N GLN A 379 -15.92 20.69 -15.61
CA GLN A 379 -15.66 19.71 -14.56
C GLN A 379 -16.08 20.30 -13.22
N VAL A 380 -16.76 19.49 -12.41
CA VAL A 380 -17.15 19.84 -11.05
C VAL A 380 -16.39 18.96 -10.08
N LYS A 381 -15.71 19.60 -9.12
CA LYS A 381 -14.97 18.91 -8.06
C LYS A 381 -15.46 19.39 -6.68
N ARG A 382 -15.45 18.47 -5.72
CA ARG A 382 -15.50 18.81 -4.29
C ARG A 382 -14.07 18.80 -3.76
N LEU A 383 -13.61 19.91 -3.22
CA LEU A 383 -12.31 20.02 -2.56
C LEU A 383 -12.52 19.92 -1.05
N SER A 384 -11.71 19.11 -0.37
CA SER A 384 -11.62 19.07 1.09
C SER A 384 -10.19 19.43 1.50
N VAL A 385 -10.02 20.61 2.13
CA VAL A 385 -8.71 21.16 2.49
C VAL A 385 -8.52 21.04 3.99
N LYS A 386 -7.43 20.39 4.42
CA LYS A 386 -7.08 20.19 5.84
C LYS A 386 -6.91 21.52 6.56
N PRO A 387 -7.12 21.59 7.88
CA PRO A 387 -6.80 22.76 8.69
C PRO A 387 -5.36 23.25 8.47
N GLY A 388 -5.19 24.54 8.22
CA GLY A 388 -3.88 25.16 7.97
C GLY A 388 -3.23 24.83 6.62
N ALA A 389 -3.84 23.99 5.79
CA ALA A 389 -3.29 23.61 4.51
C ALA A 389 -3.71 24.58 3.39
N GLN A 390 -2.93 24.55 2.30
CA GLN A 390 -3.17 25.41 1.13
C GLN A 390 -2.84 24.68 -0.17
N LEU A 391 -3.50 25.03 -1.27
CA LEU A 391 -3.16 24.61 -2.60
C LEU A 391 -1.93 25.41 -3.10
N SER A 392 -1.31 24.97 -4.19
CA SER A 392 -0.28 25.75 -4.88
C SER A 392 -0.82 27.09 -5.36
N LEU A 393 0.05 28.10 -5.44
CA LEU A 393 -0.26 29.30 -6.23
C LEU A 393 -0.14 28.92 -7.69
N GLN A 394 -1.25 28.97 -8.42
CA GLN A 394 -1.37 28.40 -9.77
C GLN A 394 -2.16 29.29 -10.73
N MET A 395 -2.11 28.97 -12.00
CA MET A 395 -2.82 29.66 -13.08
C MET A 395 -3.19 28.66 -14.17
N HIS A 396 -4.26 28.94 -14.90
CA HIS A 396 -4.73 28.14 -16.04
C HIS A 396 -4.87 29.00 -17.29
N HIS A 397 -4.43 28.48 -18.44
CA HIS A 397 -4.52 29.20 -19.71
C HIS A 397 -5.86 29.00 -20.42
N HIS A 398 -6.55 27.88 -20.18
CA HIS A 398 -7.68 27.48 -21.01
C HIS A 398 -8.98 27.29 -20.24
N ARG A 399 -8.98 27.51 -18.91
CA ARG A 399 -10.17 27.38 -18.06
C ARG A 399 -10.28 28.51 -17.05
N ALA A 400 -11.50 28.80 -16.69
CA ALA A 400 -11.88 29.62 -15.53
C ALA A 400 -12.50 28.75 -14.46
N GLU A 401 -12.56 29.25 -13.23
CA GLU A 401 -13.10 28.51 -12.09
C GLU A 401 -14.12 29.30 -11.31
N HIS A 402 -15.13 28.62 -10.77
CA HIS A 402 -16.06 29.14 -9.78
C HIS A 402 -15.94 28.32 -8.52
N TRP A 403 -15.72 28.99 -7.41
CA TRP A 403 -15.59 28.34 -6.09
C TRP A 403 -16.77 28.74 -5.21
N VAL A 404 -17.40 27.74 -4.58
CA VAL A 404 -18.49 27.93 -3.60
C VAL A 404 -18.05 27.27 -2.30
N VAL A 405 -17.96 28.04 -1.22
CA VAL A 405 -17.63 27.49 0.10
C VAL A 405 -18.86 26.82 0.69
N VAL A 406 -18.76 25.53 0.98
CA VAL A 406 -19.83 24.72 1.56
C VAL A 406 -19.70 24.64 3.07
N LYS A 407 -18.44 24.55 3.58
CA LYS A 407 -18.13 24.41 5.01
C LYS A 407 -16.81 25.06 5.34
N GLY A 408 -16.76 25.79 6.44
CA GLY A 408 -15.55 26.44 6.94
C GLY A 408 -15.35 27.85 6.35
N THR A 409 -14.09 28.31 6.35
CA THR A 409 -13.69 29.61 5.82
C THR A 409 -12.51 29.42 4.88
N ALA A 410 -12.63 29.90 3.67
CA ALA A 410 -11.56 29.91 2.67
C ALA A 410 -10.85 31.28 2.67
N ARG A 411 -9.51 31.25 2.66
CA ARG A 411 -8.74 32.42 2.22
C ARG A 411 -8.40 32.22 0.74
N VAL A 412 -8.79 33.19 -0.07
CA VAL A 412 -8.61 33.16 -1.52
C VAL A 412 -7.61 34.22 -1.91
N THR A 413 -6.58 33.84 -2.66
CA THR A 413 -5.73 34.74 -3.43
C THR A 413 -6.22 34.72 -4.87
N CYS A 414 -6.51 35.87 -5.46
CA CYS A 414 -6.87 36.01 -6.87
C CYS A 414 -6.21 37.28 -7.42
N GLY A 415 -5.19 37.14 -8.27
CA GLY A 415 -4.30 38.20 -8.68
C GLY A 415 -3.61 38.86 -7.47
N ASP A 416 -3.77 40.17 -7.35
CA ASP A 416 -3.23 40.95 -6.24
C ASP A 416 -4.18 41.04 -5.01
N GLN A 417 -5.36 40.43 -5.11
CA GLN A 417 -6.35 40.47 -4.05
C GLN A 417 -6.26 39.23 -3.15
N VAL A 418 -6.35 39.44 -1.83
CA VAL A 418 -6.48 38.39 -0.83
C VAL A 418 -7.70 38.69 0.02
N PHE A 419 -8.65 37.75 0.08
CA PHE A 419 -9.90 37.92 0.82
C PHE A 419 -10.38 36.61 1.40
N ASN A 420 -11.26 36.65 2.36
CA ASN A 420 -11.89 35.48 2.94
C ASN A 420 -13.29 35.27 2.35
N LEU A 421 -13.67 34.01 2.16
CA LEU A 421 -15.02 33.57 1.85
C LEU A 421 -15.51 32.67 2.99
N HIS A 422 -16.73 32.90 3.40
CA HIS A 422 -17.43 32.11 4.41
C HIS A 422 -18.44 31.16 3.74
N GLU A 423 -19.06 30.32 4.56
CA GLU A 423 -20.10 29.38 4.07
C GLU A 423 -21.19 30.13 3.28
N ASN A 424 -21.61 29.51 2.16
CA ASN A 424 -22.55 30.06 1.17
C ASN A 424 -22.03 31.27 0.34
N GLU A 425 -20.77 31.67 0.51
CA GLU A 425 -20.13 32.66 -0.35
C GLU A 425 -19.41 31.99 -1.53
N SER A 426 -19.24 32.73 -2.62
CA SER A 426 -18.61 32.25 -3.83
C SER A 426 -17.73 33.28 -4.50
N THR A 427 -16.80 32.84 -5.32
CA THR A 427 -15.97 33.71 -6.15
C THR A 427 -15.75 33.12 -7.54
N TYR A 428 -15.43 34.00 -8.48
CA TYR A 428 -15.00 33.67 -9.83
C TYR A 428 -13.50 33.92 -9.98
N ILE A 429 -12.79 32.92 -10.53
CA ILE A 429 -11.38 33.01 -10.89
C ILE A 429 -11.29 33.09 -12.41
N PRO A 430 -10.87 34.23 -12.97
CA PRO A 430 -10.74 34.39 -14.40
C PRO A 430 -9.64 33.51 -15.01
N MET A 431 -9.80 33.14 -16.26
CA MET A 431 -8.75 32.50 -17.05
C MET A 431 -7.48 33.36 -17.05
N GLY A 432 -6.32 32.74 -16.86
CA GLY A 432 -5.03 33.44 -16.83
C GLY A 432 -4.71 34.16 -15.52
N GLU A 433 -5.60 34.13 -14.52
CA GLU A 433 -5.35 34.80 -13.23
C GLU A 433 -4.66 33.87 -12.25
N ARG A 434 -3.67 34.38 -11.51
CA ARG A 434 -2.99 33.63 -10.44
C ARG A 434 -3.92 33.48 -9.26
N HIS A 435 -4.04 32.29 -8.73
CA HIS A 435 -4.94 32.02 -7.62
C HIS A 435 -4.44 30.94 -6.69
N ARG A 436 -4.92 30.99 -5.43
CA ARG A 436 -4.67 30.02 -4.38
C ARG A 436 -5.89 29.90 -3.46
N LEU A 437 -6.17 28.66 -3.04
CA LEU A 437 -7.14 28.35 -1.99
C LEU A 437 -6.40 27.91 -0.73
N GLU A 438 -6.71 28.52 0.42
CA GLU A 438 -6.14 28.21 1.73
C GLU A 438 -7.25 27.94 2.74
N ASN A 439 -7.01 27.04 3.67
CA ASN A 439 -7.85 26.84 4.84
C ASN A 439 -7.18 27.47 6.08
N PRO A 440 -7.54 28.70 6.48
CA PRO A 440 -6.97 29.34 7.66
C PRO A 440 -7.59 28.85 8.98
N GLY A 441 -8.62 27.99 8.91
CA GLY A 441 -9.39 27.48 10.04
C GLY A 441 -8.81 26.22 10.67
N ASN A 442 -9.48 25.73 11.73
CA ASN A 442 -9.13 24.52 12.49
C ASN A 442 -10.08 23.34 12.20
N ILE A 443 -10.99 23.51 11.26
CA ILE A 443 -11.85 22.45 10.75
C ILE A 443 -11.59 22.26 9.26
N PRO A 444 -11.89 21.11 8.67
CA PRO A 444 -11.80 20.91 7.22
C PRO A 444 -12.63 21.94 6.46
N LEU A 445 -12.06 22.54 5.42
CA LEU A 445 -12.72 23.43 4.49
C LEU A 445 -13.26 22.60 3.31
N GLU A 446 -14.56 22.74 3.01
CA GLU A 446 -15.17 22.11 1.82
C GLU A 446 -15.59 23.17 0.81
N VAL A 447 -15.14 22.98 -0.44
CA VAL A 447 -15.42 23.89 -1.56
C VAL A 447 -15.91 23.09 -2.75
N ILE A 448 -16.99 23.55 -3.39
CA ILE A 448 -17.36 23.09 -4.74
C ILE A 448 -16.66 23.97 -5.75
N GLU A 449 -15.85 23.35 -6.57
CA GLU A 449 -15.12 23.97 -7.67
C GLU A 449 -15.78 23.59 -8.99
N ILE A 450 -16.16 24.58 -9.78
CA ILE A 450 -16.67 24.39 -11.14
C ILE A 450 -15.63 24.96 -12.11
N GLN A 451 -14.97 24.10 -12.83
CA GLN A 451 -14.06 24.47 -13.91
C GLN A 451 -14.79 24.54 -15.25
N SER A 452 -14.58 25.56 -16.04
CA SER A 452 -15.16 25.68 -17.36
C SER A 452 -14.17 26.25 -18.38
N GLY A 453 -14.08 25.63 -19.56
CA GLY A 453 -13.12 26.04 -20.55
C GLY A 453 -13.06 25.15 -21.79
N SER A 454 -12.11 25.47 -22.68
CA SER A 454 -11.87 24.70 -23.89
C SER A 454 -10.98 23.48 -23.64
N TYR A 455 -10.19 23.50 -22.56
CA TYR A 455 -9.32 22.43 -22.13
C TYR A 455 -9.27 22.35 -20.60
N LEU A 456 -9.39 21.13 -20.05
CA LEU A 456 -9.51 20.89 -18.61
C LEU A 456 -8.44 19.94 -18.06
N GLY A 457 -7.40 19.61 -18.85
CA GLY A 457 -6.31 18.72 -18.46
C GLY A 457 -5.49 19.29 -17.32
N GLU A 458 -4.93 18.42 -16.48
CA GLU A 458 -4.07 18.80 -15.35
C GLU A 458 -2.72 19.44 -15.81
N ASP A 459 -2.33 19.19 -17.04
CA ASP A 459 -1.16 19.80 -17.69
C ASP A 459 -1.35 21.29 -18.06
N ASP A 460 -2.59 21.83 -17.98
CA ASP A 460 -2.89 23.27 -18.05
C ASP A 460 -2.53 24.03 -16.76
N ILE A 461 -2.11 23.34 -15.70
CA ILE A 461 -1.76 23.95 -14.42
C ILE A 461 -0.33 24.47 -14.45
N VAL A 462 -0.16 25.80 -14.43
CA VAL A 462 1.12 26.46 -14.18
C VAL A 462 1.26 26.77 -12.70
N ARG A 463 2.24 26.16 -12.01
CA ARG A 463 2.48 26.37 -10.58
C ARG A 463 3.62 27.37 -10.38
N PHE A 464 3.38 28.38 -9.53
CA PHE A 464 4.36 29.41 -9.19
C PHE A 464 5.01 29.16 -7.83
N GLU A 465 4.22 28.69 -6.85
CA GLU A 465 4.66 28.33 -5.51
C GLU A 465 3.94 27.07 -5.07
N ASP A 466 4.69 26.08 -4.64
CA ASP A 466 4.16 24.83 -4.10
C ASP A 466 4.95 24.42 -2.86
N VAL A 467 4.33 24.56 -1.69
CA VAL A 467 4.92 24.20 -0.39
C VAL A 467 5.14 22.69 -0.22
N TYR A 468 4.68 21.89 -1.17
CA TYR A 468 4.78 20.42 -1.16
C TYR A 468 5.79 19.89 -2.19
N ASP A 469 6.60 20.76 -2.78
CA ASP A 469 7.67 20.46 -3.73
C ASP A 469 7.24 19.56 -4.92
N ARG A 470 6.05 19.87 -5.50
CA ARG A 470 5.53 19.21 -6.71
C ARG A 470 5.92 19.91 -8.00
N VAL A 471 6.73 20.97 -7.92
CA VAL A 471 7.22 21.70 -9.10
C VAL A 471 8.32 20.85 -9.70
N GLN A 472 8.08 20.30 -10.90
CA GLN A 472 9.16 19.74 -11.71
C GLN A 472 10.07 20.89 -12.11
N HIS A 473 11.28 20.94 -11.57
CA HIS A 473 12.32 21.77 -12.13
C HIS A 473 12.64 21.25 -13.53
N SER A 474 12.14 21.96 -14.53
CA SER A 474 12.41 21.74 -15.96
C SER A 474 13.87 21.98 -16.30
#